data_7f615b720cd9d1159743069b0673fbc4
#
_entry.id   7f615b720cd9d1159743069b0673fbc4
#
_cell.length_a   1.000
_cell.length_b   1.000
_cell.length_c   1.000
_cell.angle_alpha   90.00
_cell.angle_beta   90.00
_cell.angle_gamma   90.00
#
_symmetry.space_group_name_H-M   'P 1'
#
loop_
_entity.id
_entity.type
_entity.pdbx_description
1 polymer ?
#
loop_
_entity_poly.entity_id
_entity_poly.type
_entity_poly.pdbx_seq_one_letter_code
_entity_poly.pdbx_strand_id
1 'polypeptide(L)'
;ADEWQCEDAGIVFVDGHLSHLLEVEAIVVLRCDPKSIETRLSQREYGDEKVAANVEWEMISGVWSEMLEFEIETPCLELDSSAKSPEQLVEEILDWVEEGCHSPSVEENAAKAIDWISKNV
;
A
#
# COMPACT_ATOMS: atom_id res chain seq x y z
N ALA A 1 -3.75 2.31 18.89
CA ALA A 1 -3.93 2.84 17.54
C ALA A 1 -5.09 3.82 17.49
N ASP A 2 -6.18 3.51 18.20
CA ASP A 2 -7.38 4.35 18.18
C ASP A 2 -7.15 5.70 18.86
N GLU A 3 -6.18 5.78 19.73
CA GLU A 3 -5.85 6.99 20.47
C GLU A 3 -4.68 7.74 19.84
N TRP A 4 -4.21 7.28 18.68
CA TRP A 4 -3.10 7.92 18.02
C TRP A 4 -3.49 9.33 17.56
N GLN A 5 -2.75 10.32 18.03
CA GLN A 5 -2.89 11.70 17.65
C GLN A 5 -1.53 12.32 17.45
N CYS A 6 -1.41 13.17 16.46
CA CYS A 6 -0.19 13.89 16.22
C CYS A 6 -0.50 15.37 16.02
N GLU A 7 -0.23 16.16 17.04
CA GLU A 7 -0.37 17.59 16.99
C GLU A 7 0.99 18.22 16.72
N ASP A 8 0.99 19.35 16.08
CA ASP A 8 2.20 20.16 15.83
C ASP A 8 3.26 19.52 14.94
N ALA A 9 2.95 18.43 14.28
CA ALA A 9 3.85 17.82 13.30
C ALA A 9 3.46 18.27 11.89
N GLY A 10 4.42 18.49 11.03
CA GLY A 10 4.18 18.80 9.62
C GLY A 10 3.62 17.58 8.88
N ILE A 11 4.41 16.51 8.86
CA ILE A 11 4.03 15.25 8.21
C ILE A 11 4.42 14.11 9.13
N VAL A 12 3.50 13.18 9.36
CA VAL A 12 3.76 11.98 10.13
C VAL A 12 3.36 10.75 9.32
N PHE A 13 4.26 9.79 9.24
CA PHE A 13 4.01 8.54 8.54
C PHE A 13 3.75 7.42 9.55
N VAL A 14 2.71 6.64 9.29
CA VAL A 14 2.40 5.44 10.07
C VAL A 14 2.56 4.25 9.14
N ASP A 15 3.47 3.35 9.49
CA ASP A 15 3.70 2.13 8.73
C ASP A 15 3.15 0.94 9.50
N GLY A 16 2.53 0.02 8.79
CA GLY A 16 2.01 -1.18 9.41
C GLY A 16 0.97 -1.88 8.54
N HIS A 17 0.79 -3.16 8.80
CA HIS A 17 -0.12 -4.03 8.06
C HIS A 17 -1.56 -3.52 8.05
N LEU A 18 -2.02 -2.91 9.15
CA LEU A 18 -3.38 -2.40 9.29
C LEU A 18 -3.44 -0.88 9.33
N SER A 19 -2.36 -0.19 8.95
CA SER A 19 -2.30 1.26 9.05
C SER A 19 -3.35 1.97 8.19
N HIS A 20 -3.77 1.36 7.08
CA HIS A 20 -4.82 1.90 6.22
C HIS A 20 -6.21 1.94 6.87
N LEU A 21 -6.39 1.26 8.00
CA LEU A 21 -7.64 1.28 8.77
C LEU A 21 -7.65 2.35 9.86
N LEU A 22 -6.56 3.07 10.04
CA LEU A 22 -6.49 4.19 10.99
C LEU A 22 -7.08 5.45 10.38
N GLU A 23 -7.49 6.39 11.24
CA GLU A 23 -7.94 7.70 10.79
C GLU A 23 -6.73 8.53 10.36
N VAL A 24 -6.43 8.51 9.08
CA VAL A 24 -5.33 9.24 8.47
C VAL A 24 -5.85 10.13 7.35
N GLU A 25 -5.08 11.13 6.98
CA GLU A 25 -5.47 12.08 5.94
C GLU A 25 -5.20 11.58 4.53
N ALA A 26 -4.29 10.63 4.39
CA ALA A 26 -3.93 10.06 3.10
C ALA A 26 -3.34 8.66 3.30
N ILE A 27 -3.49 7.82 2.30
CA ILE A 27 -2.98 6.44 2.31
C ILE A 27 -2.09 6.24 1.09
N VAL A 28 -0.89 5.67 1.32
CA VAL A 28 -0.02 5.23 0.24
C VAL A 28 -0.01 3.71 0.25
N VAL A 29 -0.38 3.12 -0.88
CA VAL A 29 -0.37 1.67 -1.06
C VAL A 29 0.87 1.29 -1.83
N LEU A 30 1.80 0.63 -1.16
CA LEU A 30 3.02 0.13 -1.80
C LEU A 30 2.77 -1.28 -2.29
N ARG A 31 2.72 -1.43 -3.61
CA ARG A 31 2.56 -2.73 -4.26
C ARG A 31 3.94 -3.33 -4.52
N CYS A 32 4.02 -4.62 -4.55
CA CYS A 32 5.28 -5.31 -4.81
C CYS A 32 5.03 -6.56 -5.64
N ASP A 33 5.87 -6.79 -6.65
CA ASP A 33 5.77 -7.99 -7.47
C ASP A 33 5.78 -9.23 -6.56
N PRO A 34 4.82 -10.15 -6.70
CA PRO A 34 4.75 -11.35 -5.87
C PRO A 34 6.03 -12.17 -5.81
N LYS A 35 6.78 -12.22 -6.89
CA LYS A 35 8.07 -12.92 -6.93
C LYS A 35 9.11 -12.26 -6.02
N SER A 36 9.09 -10.92 -5.96
CA SER A 36 9.97 -10.16 -5.06
C SER A 36 9.58 -10.37 -3.60
N ILE A 37 8.29 -10.44 -3.31
CA ILE A 37 7.79 -10.72 -1.96
C ILE A 37 8.24 -12.11 -1.51
N GLU A 38 8.06 -13.10 -2.37
CA GLU A 38 8.47 -14.47 -2.09
C GLU A 38 9.96 -14.55 -1.73
N THR A 39 10.81 -13.92 -2.54
CA THR A 39 12.25 -13.88 -2.30
C THR A 39 12.59 -13.19 -0.99
N ARG A 40 12.02 -12.01 -0.73
CA ARG A 40 12.30 -11.24 0.48
C ARG A 40 11.88 -11.97 1.76
N LEU A 41 10.68 -12.57 1.76
CA LEU A 41 10.17 -13.27 2.93
C LEU A 41 10.92 -14.57 3.19
N SER A 42 11.30 -15.28 2.13
CA SER A 42 12.13 -16.50 2.25
C SER A 42 13.48 -16.18 2.85
N GLN A 43 14.09 -15.05 2.49
CA GLN A 43 15.37 -14.60 3.05
C GLN A 43 15.25 -14.23 4.54
N ARG A 44 14.06 -13.87 5.01
CA ARG A 44 13.79 -13.56 6.41
C ARG A 44 13.40 -14.79 7.24
N GLU A 45 13.53 -15.97 6.66
CA GLU A 45 13.21 -17.24 7.33
C GLU A 45 11.76 -17.39 7.78
N TYR A 46 10.83 -16.74 7.08
CA TYR A 46 9.40 -16.98 7.30
C TYR A 46 9.02 -18.37 6.79
N GLY A 47 8.09 -19.03 7.48
CA GLY A 47 7.58 -20.33 7.06
C GLY A 47 6.85 -20.25 5.70
N ASP A 48 6.84 -21.36 4.96
CA ASP A 48 6.25 -21.43 3.62
C ASP A 48 4.79 -20.99 3.58
N GLU A 49 4.00 -21.35 4.60
CA GLU A 49 2.60 -20.95 4.67
C GLU A 49 2.42 -19.44 4.77
N LYS A 50 3.28 -18.79 5.56
CA LYS A 50 3.24 -17.34 5.72
C LYS A 50 3.66 -16.63 4.44
N VAL A 51 4.69 -17.14 3.77
CA VAL A 51 5.14 -16.61 2.48
C VAL A 51 4.03 -16.73 1.45
N ALA A 52 3.44 -17.90 1.31
CA ALA A 52 2.35 -18.15 0.36
C ALA A 52 1.14 -17.25 0.62
N ALA A 53 0.75 -17.06 1.88
CA ALA A 53 -0.38 -16.20 2.23
C ALA A 53 -0.12 -14.75 1.85
N ASN A 54 1.08 -14.22 2.08
CA ASN A 54 1.43 -12.85 1.71
C ASN A 54 1.49 -12.66 0.20
N VAL A 55 2.03 -13.63 -0.52
CA VAL A 55 2.08 -13.62 -1.99
C VAL A 55 0.66 -13.60 -2.55
N GLU A 56 -0.22 -14.48 -2.06
CA GLU A 56 -1.60 -14.54 -2.50
C GLU A 56 -2.36 -13.23 -2.23
N TRP A 57 -2.19 -12.66 -1.04
CA TRP A 57 -2.79 -11.37 -0.67
C TRP A 57 -2.42 -10.28 -1.67
N GLU A 58 -1.16 -10.20 -2.05
CA GLU A 58 -0.70 -9.23 -3.04
C GLU A 58 -1.26 -9.52 -4.44
N MET A 59 -1.30 -10.80 -4.84
CA MET A 59 -1.83 -11.20 -6.15
C MET A 59 -3.28 -10.76 -6.34
N ILE A 60 -4.10 -10.88 -5.32
CA ILE A 60 -5.52 -10.53 -5.39
C ILE A 60 -5.81 -9.07 -5.03
N SER A 61 -4.77 -8.25 -4.86
CA SER A 61 -4.92 -6.85 -4.46
C SER A 61 -5.72 -6.69 -3.16
N GLY A 62 -5.38 -7.51 -2.15
CA GLY A 62 -6.13 -7.60 -0.89
C GLY A 62 -6.37 -6.28 -0.19
N VAL A 63 -5.38 -5.38 -0.17
CA VAL A 63 -5.51 -4.06 0.46
C VAL A 63 -6.66 -3.27 -0.16
N TRP A 64 -6.77 -3.25 -1.49
CA TRP A 64 -7.84 -2.55 -2.18
C TRP A 64 -9.21 -3.17 -1.88
N SER A 65 -9.28 -4.51 -1.88
CA SER A 65 -10.52 -5.21 -1.53
C SER A 65 -10.97 -4.87 -0.11
N GLU A 66 -10.03 -4.81 0.83
CA GLU A 66 -10.31 -4.45 2.23
C GLU A 66 -10.77 -3.01 2.36
N MET A 67 -10.14 -2.08 1.64
CA MET A 67 -10.55 -0.68 1.66
C MET A 67 -11.95 -0.48 1.10
N LEU A 68 -12.33 -1.24 0.08
CA LEU A 68 -13.70 -1.22 -0.45
C LEU A 68 -14.69 -1.78 0.56
N GLU A 69 -14.34 -2.88 1.23
CA GLU A 69 -15.19 -3.52 2.25
C GLU A 69 -15.47 -2.57 3.42
N PHE A 70 -14.47 -1.83 3.86
CA PHE A 70 -14.59 -0.87 4.97
C PHE A 70 -15.04 0.52 4.52
N GLU A 71 -15.40 0.69 3.25
CA GLU A 71 -15.91 1.95 2.71
C GLU A 71 -14.99 3.15 2.96
N ILE A 72 -13.69 2.94 2.82
CA ILE A 72 -12.70 3.99 3.04
C ILE A 72 -12.77 5.02 1.90
N GLU A 73 -12.81 6.30 2.27
CA GLU A 73 -12.91 7.42 1.31
C GLU A 73 -11.63 8.28 1.31
N THR A 74 -10.63 7.89 2.07
CA THR A 74 -9.38 8.64 2.20
C THR A 74 -8.62 8.69 0.86
N PRO A 75 -8.00 9.83 0.50
CA PRO A 75 -7.16 9.88 -0.69
C PRO A 75 -6.07 8.83 -0.67
N CYS A 76 -5.86 8.16 -1.80
CA CYS A 76 -4.93 7.04 -1.92
C CYS A 76 -3.99 7.21 -3.11
N LEU A 77 -2.74 6.79 -2.93
CA LEU A 77 -1.73 6.73 -3.99
C LEU A 77 -1.17 5.30 -4.03
N GLU A 78 -1.23 4.66 -5.18
CA GLU A 78 -0.63 3.34 -5.38
C GLU A 78 0.72 3.48 -6.08
N LEU A 79 1.75 2.83 -5.53
CA LEU A 79 3.08 2.81 -6.11
C LEU A 79 3.62 1.38 -6.17
N ASP A 80 4.32 1.05 -7.25
CA ASP A 80 4.98 -0.24 -7.39
C ASP A 80 6.38 -0.15 -6.79
N SER A 81 6.57 -0.70 -5.60
CA SER A 81 7.83 -0.66 -4.90
C SER A 81 8.90 -1.59 -5.48
N SER A 82 8.50 -2.53 -6.34
CA SER A 82 9.48 -3.43 -6.98
C SER A 82 10.14 -2.79 -8.20
N ALA A 83 9.53 -1.74 -8.77
CA ALA A 83 10.03 -1.07 -9.97
C ALA A 83 10.83 0.21 -9.66
N LYS A 84 10.85 0.65 -8.41
CA LYS A 84 11.44 1.94 -8.02
C LYS A 84 12.35 1.80 -6.80
N SER A 85 13.36 2.68 -6.73
CA SER A 85 14.21 2.75 -5.54
C SER A 85 13.46 3.41 -4.38
N PRO A 86 13.90 3.19 -3.12
CA PRO A 86 13.31 3.89 -1.98
C PRO A 86 13.32 5.41 -2.13
N GLU A 87 14.38 5.98 -2.69
CA GLU A 87 14.50 7.42 -2.92
C GLU A 87 13.45 7.92 -3.91
N GLN A 88 13.20 7.17 -4.99
CA GLN A 88 12.17 7.50 -5.96
C GLN A 88 10.77 7.44 -5.36
N LEU A 89 10.51 6.44 -4.53
CA LEU A 89 9.22 6.30 -3.84
C LEU A 89 8.98 7.48 -2.91
N VAL A 90 9.97 7.86 -2.12
CA VAL A 90 9.86 8.99 -1.20
C VAL A 90 9.61 10.27 -1.97
N GLU A 91 10.32 10.50 -3.06
CA GLU A 91 10.15 11.69 -3.90
C GLU A 91 8.73 11.78 -4.45
N GLU A 92 8.19 10.70 -4.97
CA GLU A 92 6.82 10.66 -5.50
C GLU A 92 5.77 10.91 -4.41
N ILE A 93 5.98 10.34 -3.22
CA ILE A 93 5.07 10.54 -2.09
C ILE A 93 5.07 12.00 -1.67
N LEU A 94 6.26 12.61 -1.52
CA LEU A 94 6.36 14.00 -1.11
C LEU A 94 5.78 14.94 -2.15
N ASP A 95 5.99 14.68 -3.43
CA ASP A 95 5.40 15.47 -4.51
C ASP A 95 3.88 15.41 -4.47
N TRP A 96 3.33 14.22 -4.25
CA TRP A 96 1.89 14.00 -4.12
C TRP A 96 1.31 14.77 -2.93
N VAL A 97 1.99 14.75 -1.79
CA VAL A 97 1.58 15.48 -0.59
C VAL A 97 1.62 17.00 -0.86
N GLU A 98 2.67 17.50 -1.51
CA GLU A 98 2.77 18.91 -1.87
C GLU A 98 1.66 19.37 -2.80
N GLU A 99 1.22 18.49 -3.70
CA GLU A 99 0.13 18.77 -4.64
C GLU A 99 -1.25 18.66 -3.99
N GLY A 100 -1.34 18.31 -2.71
CA GLY A 100 -2.60 18.24 -1.97
C GLY A 100 -3.24 16.88 -1.90
N CYS A 101 -2.51 15.81 -2.14
CA CYS A 101 -3.01 14.42 -2.07
C CYS A 101 -4.25 14.19 -2.95
N HIS A 102 -4.25 14.74 -4.16
CA HIS A 102 -5.36 14.56 -5.08
C HIS A 102 -5.42 13.11 -5.57
N SER A 103 -6.57 12.49 -5.46
CA SER A 103 -6.76 11.14 -5.99
C SER A 103 -8.21 10.92 -6.42
N PRO A 104 -8.45 9.96 -7.34
CA PRO A 104 -9.79 9.46 -7.62
C PRO A 104 -10.36 8.79 -6.36
N SER A 105 -11.63 8.38 -6.42
CA SER A 105 -12.25 7.60 -5.34
C SER A 105 -11.54 6.27 -5.15
N VAL A 106 -11.78 5.62 -4.00
CA VAL A 106 -11.20 4.29 -3.72
C VAL A 106 -11.69 3.29 -4.79
N GLU A 107 -12.95 3.39 -5.20
CA GLU A 107 -13.50 2.51 -6.23
C GLU A 107 -12.77 2.67 -7.57
N GLU A 108 -12.49 3.90 -7.97
CA GLU A 108 -11.74 4.16 -9.22
C GLU A 108 -10.30 3.71 -9.12
N ASN A 109 -9.65 3.94 -7.98
CA ASN A 109 -8.30 3.47 -7.73
C ASN A 109 -8.23 1.95 -7.75
N ALA A 110 -9.19 1.27 -7.10
CA ALA A 110 -9.24 -0.18 -7.07
C ALA A 110 -9.42 -0.76 -8.47
N ALA A 111 -10.24 -0.12 -9.32
CA ALA A 111 -10.45 -0.55 -10.69
C ALA A 111 -9.19 -0.43 -11.54
N LYS A 112 -8.29 0.48 -11.21
CA LYS A 112 -7.03 0.72 -11.92
C LYS A 112 -5.83 0.10 -11.20
N ALA A 113 -6.06 -0.59 -10.09
CA ALA A 113 -4.99 -1.15 -9.27
C ALA A 113 -4.15 -2.16 -10.06
N ILE A 114 -2.90 -2.28 -9.69
CA ILE A 114 -1.99 -3.22 -10.32
C ILE A 114 -2.54 -4.64 -10.23
N ASP A 115 -2.67 -5.28 -11.38
CA ASP A 115 -3.18 -6.65 -11.49
C ASP A 115 -2.02 -7.59 -11.80
N TRP A 116 -1.46 -8.18 -10.75
CA TRP A 116 -0.33 -9.10 -10.89
C TRP A 116 -0.71 -10.39 -11.61
N ILE A 117 -1.99 -10.79 -11.53
CA ILE A 117 -2.46 -12.01 -12.19
C ILE A 117 -2.34 -11.84 -13.70
N SER A 118 -2.84 -10.73 -14.25
CA SER A 118 -2.74 -10.45 -15.67
C SER A 118 -1.31 -10.20 -16.13
N LYS A 119 -0.47 -9.57 -15.30
CA LYS A 119 0.92 -9.28 -15.65
C LYS A 119 1.81 -10.50 -15.69
N ASN A 120 1.44 -11.57 -14.99
CA ASN A 120 2.24 -12.80 -14.89
C ASN A 120 1.71 -13.94 -15.76
N VAL A 121 0.78 -13.66 -16.65
CA VAL A 121 0.24 -14.63 -17.60
C VAL A 121 1.06 -14.65 -18.88
#